data_9b3d0541bd7600b2288898d8bf68ddb7
#
_entry.id   9b3d0541bd7600b2288898d8bf68ddb7
#
_cell.length_a   1.000
_cell.length_b   1.000
_cell.length_c   1.000
_cell.angle_alpha   90.00
_cell.angle_beta   90.00
_cell.angle_gamma   90.00
#
_symmetry.space_group_name_H-M   'P 1'
#
loop_
_entity.id
_entity.type
_entity.pdbx_description
1 polymer ?
#
loop_
_entity_poly.entity_id
_entity_poly.type
_entity_poly.pdbx_seq_one_letter_code
_entity_poly.pdbx_strand_id
1 'polypeptide(L)'
;EDASVKIYPHTGYGNKAVLNELLRAEKPDAILHFTDPRFWGWLYQIEHEIRQFIPIMYYNIWDDLPYPFWNEPFYESCDLIMNISRQTDNIVKNVIREHPKPEWAVQYVPHGVSTNAFYPITELHSEWTKFNEFQTSFKKNNDVDFIFFWNNRNIRRKQPGDLILSYKEFCDKLPKEKADKCCLFMHTQIIDDNGTDLIAVKNALCPDYKIIFSDKPVDQRELNFFYNIADVTVNIASNEGF
;
A
#
# COMPACT_ATOMS: atom_id res chain seq x y z
N GLU A 1 16.80 -16.99 0.45
CA GLU A 1 16.14 -16.90 -0.88
C GLU A 1 15.31 -18.17 -1.08
N ASP A 2 14.05 -18.04 -1.46
CA ASP A 2 13.22 -19.19 -1.80
C ASP A 2 13.63 -19.67 -3.20
N ALA A 3 14.18 -20.86 -3.29
CA ALA A 3 14.64 -21.46 -4.55
C ALA A 3 13.50 -21.74 -5.55
N SER A 4 12.24 -21.63 -5.11
CA SER A 4 11.05 -21.80 -5.96
C SER A 4 10.68 -20.51 -6.74
N VAL A 5 11.25 -19.36 -6.39
CA VAL A 5 10.95 -18.07 -7.02
C VAL A 5 12.09 -17.62 -7.92
N LYS A 6 11.81 -17.42 -9.21
CA LYS A 6 12.73 -16.80 -10.17
C LYS A 6 12.28 -15.39 -10.49
N ILE A 7 13.18 -14.42 -10.35
CA ILE A 7 12.94 -13.02 -10.67
C ILE A 7 13.65 -12.66 -11.97
N TYR A 8 12.89 -12.18 -12.94
CA TYR A 8 13.39 -11.70 -14.22
C TYR A 8 13.32 -10.16 -14.25
N PRO A 9 14.43 -9.45 -13.93
CA PRO A 9 14.42 -7.99 -13.88
C PRO A 9 14.17 -7.43 -15.28
N HIS A 10 13.26 -6.44 -15.37
CA HIS A 10 12.96 -5.74 -16.60
C HIS A 10 12.68 -4.26 -16.33
N THR A 11 12.93 -3.41 -17.32
CA THR A 11 12.60 -1.99 -17.23
C THR A 11 11.20 -1.71 -17.75
N GLY A 12 10.44 -0.86 -17.05
CA GLY A 12 9.06 -0.53 -17.40
C GLY A 12 8.09 -1.67 -17.11
N TYR A 13 7.05 -1.79 -17.93
CA TYR A 13 5.94 -2.74 -17.73
C TYR A 13 6.00 -3.98 -18.64
N GLY A 14 7.18 -4.35 -19.10
CA GLY A 14 7.37 -5.49 -19.99
C GLY A 14 6.88 -5.25 -21.42
N ASN A 15 6.91 -6.31 -22.23
CA ASN A 15 6.40 -6.32 -23.59
C ASN A 15 6.15 -7.75 -24.10
N LYS A 16 5.49 -7.88 -25.27
CA LYS A 16 5.16 -9.17 -25.90
C LYS A 16 6.38 -10.07 -26.13
N ALA A 17 7.54 -9.51 -26.52
CA ALA A 17 8.73 -10.32 -26.82
C ALA A 17 9.27 -10.98 -25.57
N VAL A 18 9.42 -10.22 -24.48
CA VAL A 18 9.87 -10.75 -23.17
C VAL A 18 8.92 -11.80 -22.64
N LEU A 19 7.60 -11.56 -22.71
CA LEU A 19 6.62 -12.55 -22.28
C LEU A 19 6.75 -13.85 -23.10
N ASN A 20 6.85 -13.75 -24.40
CA ASN A 20 7.00 -14.94 -25.27
C ASN A 20 8.27 -15.75 -24.98
N GLU A 21 9.38 -15.07 -24.65
CA GLU A 21 10.61 -15.75 -24.21
C GLU A 21 10.39 -16.49 -22.87
N LEU A 22 9.75 -15.84 -21.90
CA LEU A 22 9.44 -16.44 -20.61
C LEU A 22 8.48 -17.65 -20.74
N LEU A 23 7.44 -17.52 -21.55
CA LEU A 23 6.50 -18.61 -21.79
C LEU A 23 7.17 -19.85 -22.42
N ARG A 24 8.14 -19.63 -23.33
CA ARG A 24 8.91 -20.73 -23.94
C ARG A 24 9.90 -21.36 -22.97
N ALA A 25 10.58 -20.52 -22.17
CA ALA A 25 11.63 -20.98 -21.25
C ALA A 25 11.05 -21.68 -20.02
N GLU A 26 10.05 -21.07 -19.39
CA GLU A 26 9.52 -21.54 -18.10
C GLU A 26 8.29 -22.42 -18.22
N LYS A 27 7.56 -22.35 -19.35
CA LYS A 27 6.34 -23.14 -19.63
C LYS A 27 5.34 -23.11 -18.47
N PRO A 28 4.92 -21.91 -18.02
CA PRO A 28 4.02 -21.81 -16.87
C PRO A 28 2.63 -22.37 -17.18
N ASP A 29 1.94 -22.82 -16.16
CA ASP A 29 0.56 -23.31 -16.24
C ASP A 29 -0.48 -22.18 -16.25
N ALA A 30 -0.10 -20.99 -15.79
CA ALA A 30 -0.95 -19.80 -15.76
C ALA A 30 -0.13 -18.51 -15.76
N ILE A 31 -0.74 -17.42 -16.19
CA ILE A 31 -0.22 -16.06 -16.00
C ILE A 31 -1.04 -15.39 -14.90
N LEU A 32 -0.36 -14.89 -13.86
CA LEU A 32 -0.96 -14.04 -12.85
C LEU A 32 -0.54 -12.59 -13.08
N HIS A 33 -1.45 -11.76 -13.55
CA HIS A 33 -1.26 -10.33 -13.66
C HIS A 33 -1.59 -9.66 -12.31
N PHE A 34 -0.68 -8.85 -11.81
CA PHE A 34 -0.83 -8.10 -10.56
C PHE A 34 -0.29 -6.69 -10.75
N THR A 35 -1.13 -5.77 -11.21
CA THR A 35 -0.90 -4.32 -11.25
C THR A 35 -2.08 -3.64 -11.94
N ASP A 36 -2.01 -2.33 -12.21
CA ASP A 36 -2.99 -1.59 -12.99
C ASP A 36 -2.99 -2.09 -14.46
N PRO A 37 -4.13 -2.56 -14.99
CA PRO A 37 -4.20 -3.19 -16.30
C PRO A 37 -3.88 -2.23 -17.45
N ARG A 38 -4.03 -0.92 -17.23
CA ARG A 38 -3.74 0.12 -18.25
C ARG A 38 -2.26 0.12 -18.68
N PHE A 39 -1.34 -0.23 -17.78
CA PHE A 39 0.07 -0.35 -18.11
C PHE A 39 0.43 -1.65 -18.83
N TRP A 40 -0.51 -2.61 -18.88
CA TRP A 40 -0.36 -3.93 -19.49
C TRP A 40 -1.26 -4.12 -20.71
N GLY A 41 -1.72 -3.03 -21.31
CA GLY A 41 -2.59 -3.09 -22.51
C GLY A 41 -2.04 -3.98 -23.63
N TRP A 42 -0.72 -4.07 -23.78
CA TRP A 42 -0.05 -4.97 -24.73
C TRP A 42 -0.32 -6.46 -24.44
N LEU A 43 -0.47 -6.87 -23.17
CA LEU A 43 -0.84 -8.24 -22.78
C LEU A 43 -2.28 -8.55 -23.25
N TYR A 44 -3.20 -7.64 -22.95
CA TYR A 44 -4.59 -7.78 -23.28
C TYR A 44 -4.89 -7.70 -24.79
N GLN A 45 -4.04 -7.03 -25.57
CA GLN A 45 -4.14 -7.03 -27.03
C GLN A 45 -3.83 -8.39 -27.66
N ILE A 46 -3.08 -9.25 -26.98
CA ILE A 46 -2.70 -10.59 -27.47
C ILE A 46 -3.32 -11.72 -26.62
N GLU A 47 -4.27 -11.41 -25.74
CA GLU A 47 -4.87 -12.38 -24.83
C GLU A 47 -5.47 -13.57 -25.57
N HIS A 48 -6.12 -13.33 -26.70
CA HIS A 48 -6.73 -14.36 -27.54
C HIS A 48 -5.72 -15.38 -28.12
N GLU A 49 -4.45 -14.99 -28.31
CA GLU A 49 -3.37 -15.91 -28.71
C GLU A 49 -2.94 -16.74 -27.49
N ILE A 50 -2.79 -16.11 -26.32
CA ILE A 50 -2.23 -16.72 -25.11
C ILE A 50 -3.24 -17.68 -24.48
N ARG A 51 -4.50 -17.26 -24.34
CA ARG A 51 -5.55 -18.02 -23.65
C ARG A 51 -5.96 -19.31 -24.34
N GLN A 52 -5.49 -19.55 -25.57
CA GLN A 52 -5.63 -20.85 -26.21
C GLN A 52 -4.79 -21.93 -25.52
N PHE A 53 -3.77 -21.56 -24.76
CA PHE A 53 -2.79 -22.48 -24.15
C PHE A 53 -2.64 -22.26 -22.65
N ILE A 54 -2.75 -21.02 -22.17
CA ILE A 54 -2.44 -20.65 -20.79
C ILE A 54 -3.51 -19.64 -20.31
N PRO A 55 -4.18 -19.92 -19.17
CA PRO A 55 -5.16 -18.98 -18.62
C PRO A 55 -4.48 -17.73 -18.08
N ILE A 56 -5.19 -16.60 -18.21
CA ILE A 56 -4.79 -15.32 -17.59
C ILE A 56 -5.65 -15.08 -16.36
N MET A 57 -4.98 -14.98 -15.21
CA MET A 57 -5.57 -14.61 -13.95
C MET A 57 -5.18 -13.17 -13.60
N TYR A 58 -6.10 -12.41 -13.04
CA TYR A 58 -5.85 -11.04 -12.62
C TYR A 58 -6.11 -10.86 -11.14
N TYR A 59 -5.08 -10.45 -10.41
CA TYR A 59 -5.22 -10.00 -9.03
C TYR A 59 -5.48 -8.49 -9.03
N ASN A 60 -6.75 -8.12 -8.86
CA ASN A 60 -7.24 -6.77 -9.06
C ASN A 60 -7.19 -5.96 -7.78
N ILE A 61 -6.53 -4.80 -7.86
CA ILE A 61 -6.31 -3.86 -6.76
C ILE A 61 -7.04 -2.51 -6.98
N TRP A 62 -8.00 -2.44 -7.90
CA TRP A 62 -8.72 -1.21 -8.16
C TRP A 62 -9.57 -0.79 -6.95
N ASP A 63 -9.38 0.44 -6.49
CA ASP A 63 -9.90 0.93 -5.22
C ASP A 63 -10.79 2.19 -5.34
N ASP A 64 -11.03 2.67 -6.58
CA ASP A 64 -11.62 3.98 -6.79
C ASP A 64 -12.96 3.95 -7.55
N LEU A 65 -13.81 4.91 -7.25
CA LEU A 65 -15.05 5.24 -7.93
C LEU A 65 -14.91 6.60 -8.66
N PRO A 66 -15.66 6.82 -9.73
CA PRO A 66 -16.76 6.04 -10.29
C PRO A 66 -16.32 4.72 -10.91
N TYR A 67 -17.30 3.82 -11.18
CA TYR A 67 -17.02 2.52 -11.79
C TYR A 67 -16.17 2.68 -13.06
N PRO A 68 -15.03 1.98 -13.16
CA PRO A 68 -14.09 2.12 -14.28
C PRO A 68 -14.55 1.26 -15.49
N PHE A 69 -15.62 1.66 -16.16
CA PHE A 69 -16.16 0.92 -17.33
C PHE A 69 -15.12 0.74 -18.44
N TRP A 70 -14.11 1.60 -18.52
CA TRP A 70 -12.97 1.41 -19.42
C TRP A 70 -12.09 0.20 -19.08
N ASN A 71 -12.24 -0.40 -17.92
CA ASN A 71 -11.55 -1.64 -17.54
C ASN A 71 -12.30 -2.90 -17.97
N GLU A 72 -13.53 -2.80 -18.48
CA GLU A 72 -14.34 -3.94 -18.91
C GLU A 72 -13.58 -4.88 -19.86
N PRO A 73 -12.89 -4.40 -20.93
CA PRO A 73 -12.14 -5.28 -21.81
C PRO A 73 -11.03 -6.07 -21.12
N PHE A 74 -10.41 -5.49 -20.10
CA PHE A 74 -9.39 -6.20 -19.30
C PHE A 74 -10.00 -7.29 -18.45
N TYR A 75 -11.14 -7.02 -17.83
CA TYR A 75 -11.86 -8.01 -17.02
C TYR A 75 -12.40 -9.16 -17.89
N GLU A 76 -12.95 -8.87 -19.06
CA GLU A 76 -13.43 -9.89 -20.00
C GLU A 76 -12.30 -10.79 -20.50
N SER A 77 -11.10 -10.24 -20.68
CA SER A 77 -9.91 -10.94 -21.14
C SER A 77 -9.26 -11.87 -20.11
N CYS A 78 -9.75 -11.89 -18.86
CA CYS A 78 -9.22 -12.75 -17.82
C CYS A 78 -10.08 -14.00 -17.61
N ASP A 79 -9.45 -15.13 -17.30
CA ASP A 79 -10.15 -16.39 -16.97
C ASP A 79 -10.58 -16.41 -15.50
N LEU A 80 -9.78 -15.76 -14.62
CA LEU A 80 -10.09 -15.58 -13.20
C LEU A 80 -9.73 -14.17 -12.76
N ILE A 81 -10.63 -13.50 -12.05
CA ILE A 81 -10.38 -12.21 -11.40
C ILE A 81 -10.44 -12.41 -9.89
N MET A 82 -9.34 -12.11 -9.22
CA MET A 82 -9.23 -12.14 -7.77
C MET A 82 -9.21 -10.71 -7.24
N ASN A 83 -10.22 -10.32 -6.51
CA ASN A 83 -10.41 -8.96 -6.04
C ASN A 83 -9.90 -8.80 -4.61
N ILE A 84 -9.01 -7.83 -4.40
CA ILE A 84 -8.34 -7.57 -3.12
C ILE A 84 -9.31 -7.21 -2.00
N SER A 85 -10.43 -6.56 -2.32
CA SER A 85 -11.41 -6.12 -1.34
C SER A 85 -12.84 -6.40 -1.81
N ARG A 86 -13.81 -6.33 -0.89
CA ARG A 86 -15.24 -6.42 -1.23
C ARG A 86 -15.69 -5.23 -2.09
N GLN A 87 -15.06 -4.06 -1.93
CA GLN A 87 -15.30 -2.91 -2.79
C GLN A 87 -14.85 -3.21 -4.22
N THR A 88 -13.62 -3.72 -4.39
CA THR A 88 -13.08 -4.11 -5.70
C THR A 88 -13.95 -5.19 -6.37
N ASP A 89 -14.42 -6.18 -5.59
CA ASP A 89 -15.33 -7.21 -6.10
C ASP A 89 -16.66 -6.63 -6.59
N ASN A 90 -17.24 -5.71 -5.83
CA ASN A 90 -18.43 -4.98 -6.25
C ASN A 90 -18.19 -4.11 -7.49
N ILE A 91 -17.03 -3.46 -7.58
CA ILE A 91 -16.65 -2.65 -8.75
C ILE A 91 -16.60 -3.53 -10.01
N VAL A 92 -15.89 -4.67 -9.96
CA VAL A 92 -15.79 -5.58 -11.10
C VAL A 92 -17.17 -6.06 -11.54
N LYS A 93 -18.00 -6.55 -10.61
CA LYS A 93 -19.36 -7.05 -10.92
C LYS A 93 -20.25 -5.98 -11.55
N ASN A 94 -20.10 -4.72 -11.16
CA ASN A 94 -20.83 -3.61 -11.78
C ASN A 94 -20.29 -3.24 -13.16
N VAL A 95 -18.97 -3.32 -13.36
CA VAL A 95 -18.37 -3.02 -14.68
C VAL A 95 -18.78 -4.04 -15.73
N ILE A 96 -18.73 -5.34 -15.38
CA ILE A 96 -19.08 -6.44 -16.33
C ILE A 96 -20.55 -6.89 -16.26
N ARG A 97 -21.45 -6.06 -15.71
CA ARG A 97 -22.84 -6.43 -15.46
C ARG A 97 -23.62 -6.85 -16.71
N GLU A 98 -23.27 -6.30 -17.88
CA GLU A 98 -23.91 -6.62 -19.16
C GLU A 98 -23.42 -7.98 -19.71
N HIS A 99 -22.17 -8.37 -19.37
CA HIS A 99 -21.55 -9.63 -19.76
C HIS A 99 -20.95 -10.34 -18.53
N PRO A 100 -21.78 -10.79 -17.58
CA PRO A 100 -21.28 -11.32 -16.31
C PRO A 100 -20.53 -12.63 -16.50
N LYS A 101 -19.38 -12.74 -15.84
CA LYS A 101 -18.63 -13.99 -15.76
C LYS A 101 -19.30 -14.96 -14.80
N PRO A 102 -19.03 -16.29 -14.93
CA PRO A 102 -19.43 -17.27 -13.93
C PRO A 102 -18.91 -16.86 -12.54
N GLU A 103 -19.66 -17.20 -11.49
CA GLU A 103 -19.34 -16.83 -10.11
C GLU A 103 -17.93 -17.27 -9.68
N TRP A 104 -17.49 -18.45 -10.11
CA TRP A 104 -16.15 -18.95 -9.81
C TRP A 104 -15.03 -18.12 -10.46
N ALA A 105 -15.31 -17.38 -11.52
CA ALA A 105 -14.31 -16.58 -12.25
C ALA A 105 -14.13 -15.15 -11.68
N VAL A 106 -14.93 -14.74 -10.69
CA VAL A 106 -14.81 -13.44 -10.01
C VAL A 106 -14.88 -13.69 -8.51
N GLN A 107 -13.74 -13.60 -7.84
CA GLN A 107 -13.58 -14.00 -6.45
C GLN A 107 -13.01 -12.90 -5.58
N TYR A 108 -13.49 -12.78 -4.35
CA TYR A 108 -12.88 -11.97 -3.31
C TYR A 108 -11.71 -12.75 -2.68
N VAL A 109 -10.50 -12.23 -2.87
CA VAL A 109 -9.26 -12.81 -2.33
C VAL A 109 -8.47 -11.70 -1.64
N PRO A 110 -8.63 -11.51 -0.33
CA PRO A 110 -7.99 -10.41 0.39
C PRO A 110 -6.47 -10.58 0.47
N HIS A 111 -5.77 -9.46 0.63
CA HIS A 111 -4.35 -9.47 0.97
C HIS A 111 -4.11 -10.17 2.32
N GLY A 112 -3.00 -10.87 2.39
CA GLY A 112 -2.41 -11.33 3.63
C GLY A 112 -1.35 -10.36 4.14
N VAL A 113 -1.15 -10.34 5.46
CA VAL A 113 -0.03 -9.67 6.12
C VAL A 113 0.87 -10.75 6.73
N SER A 114 2.18 -10.63 6.52
CA SER A 114 3.13 -11.54 7.15
C SER A 114 3.20 -11.31 8.66
N THR A 115 2.65 -12.22 9.43
CA THR A 115 2.74 -12.18 10.90
C THR A 115 4.15 -12.46 11.42
N ASN A 116 5.06 -12.92 10.57
CA ASN A 116 6.48 -13.07 10.87
C ASN A 116 7.23 -11.73 10.74
N ALA A 117 6.68 -10.77 9.98
CA ALA A 117 7.27 -9.45 9.77
C ALA A 117 6.60 -8.38 10.66
N PHE A 118 5.28 -8.50 10.85
CA PHE A 118 4.48 -7.53 11.61
C PHE A 118 3.71 -8.24 12.72
N TYR A 119 4.14 -8.00 13.94
CA TYR A 119 3.62 -8.65 15.15
C TYR A 119 3.70 -7.69 16.35
N PRO A 120 2.82 -7.82 17.34
CA PRO A 120 2.94 -7.10 18.61
C PRO A 120 4.19 -7.55 19.36
N ILE A 121 4.99 -6.59 19.83
CA ILE A 121 6.18 -6.86 20.63
C ILE A 121 5.83 -6.63 22.10
N THR A 122 5.66 -7.71 22.82
CA THR A 122 5.40 -7.70 24.26
C THR A 122 6.68 -8.02 25.05
N GLU A 123 6.67 -7.84 26.37
CA GLU A 123 7.78 -8.17 27.27
C GLU A 123 8.27 -9.63 27.16
N LEU A 124 7.41 -10.53 26.71
CA LEU A 124 7.74 -11.94 26.51
C LEU A 124 8.37 -12.23 25.14
N HIS A 125 8.39 -11.25 24.24
CA HIS A 125 8.94 -11.45 22.91
C HIS A 125 10.46 -11.37 22.89
N SER A 126 11.12 -12.18 22.07
CA SER A 126 12.59 -12.23 21.97
C SER A 126 13.24 -10.88 21.57
N GLU A 127 12.49 -10.03 20.89
CA GLU A 127 12.96 -8.70 20.48
C GLU A 127 12.66 -7.58 21.49
N TRP A 128 11.99 -7.89 22.61
CA TRP A 128 11.59 -6.89 23.60
C TRP A 128 12.72 -5.97 24.04
N THR A 129 13.88 -6.52 24.38
CA THR A 129 15.00 -5.71 24.85
C THR A 129 15.39 -4.62 23.84
N LYS A 130 15.56 -4.99 22.57
CA LYS A 130 15.93 -4.05 21.50
C LYS A 130 14.82 -3.04 21.21
N PHE A 131 13.59 -3.52 21.20
CA PHE A 131 12.43 -2.65 21.02
C PHE A 131 12.27 -1.66 22.18
N ASN A 132 12.44 -2.10 23.42
CA ASN A 132 12.35 -1.24 24.61
C ASN A 132 13.45 -0.17 24.63
N GLU A 133 14.67 -0.53 24.23
CA GLU A 133 15.77 0.45 24.06
C GLU A 133 15.42 1.49 23.00
N PHE A 134 14.90 1.04 21.85
CA PHE A 134 14.45 1.90 20.78
C PHE A 134 13.31 2.84 21.23
N GLN A 135 12.26 2.30 21.83
CA GLN A 135 11.11 3.07 22.35
C GLN A 135 11.55 4.11 23.38
N THR A 136 12.36 3.70 24.35
CA THR A 136 12.86 4.59 25.41
C THR A 136 13.70 5.71 24.81
N SER A 137 14.60 5.38 23.90
CA SER A 137 15.45 6.35 23.22
C SER A 137 14.63 7.31 22.36
N PHE A 138 13.68 6.81 21.59
CA PHE A 138 12.81 7.63 20.75
C PHE A 138 12.01 8.63 21.59
N LYS A 139 11.32 8.16 22.62
CA LYS A 139 10.50 9.00 23.50
C LYS A 139 11.35 10.04 24.24
N LYS A 140 12.50 9.65 24.77
CA LYS A 140 13.41 10.55 25.47
C LYS A 140 14.04 11.60 24.57
N ASN A 141 14.53 11.20 23.40
CA ASN A 141 15.22 12.12 22.48
C ASN A 141 14.27 13.17 21.89
N ASN A 142 13.01 12.82 21.73
CA ASN A 142 11.98 13.72 21.17
C ASN A 142 11.14 14.39 22.26
N ASP A 143 11.31 14.03 23.51
CA ASP A 143 10.51 14.50 24.65
C ASP A 143 9.00 14.32 24.39
N VAL A 144 8.58 13.07 24.11
CA VAL A 144 7.19 12.72 23.76
C VAL A 144 6.71 11.50 24.55
N ASP A 145 5.42 11.49 24.86
CA ASP A 145 4.75 10.41 25.57
C ASP A 145 3.68 9.73 24.69
N PHE A 146 3.07 10.47 23.75
CA PHE A 146 1.98 10.01 22.88
C PHE A 146 2.34 10.19 21.40
N ILE A 147 2.23 9.11 20.63
CA ILE A 147 2.72 9.03 19.25
C ILE A 147 1.58 8.66 18.30
N PHE A 148 1.23 9.57 17.41
CA PHE A 148 0.47 9.26 16.20
C PHE A 148 1.43 8.82 15.10
N PHE A 149 1.20 7.68 14.49
CA PHE A 149 2.05 7.17 13.41
C PHE A 149 1.31 7.16 12.08
N TRP A 150 1.98 7.63 11.04
CA TRP A 150 1.50 7.61 9.66
C TRP A 150 2.59 7.08 8.75
N ASN A 151 2.29 5.99 8.02
CA ASN A 151 3.19 5.35 7.07
C ASN A 151 2.48 5.27 5.71
N ASN A 152 2.80 6.17 4.83
CA ASN A 152 2.27 6.22 3.47
C ASN A 152 3.21 7.01 2.55
N ARG A 153 3.04 6.84 1.23
CA ARG A 153 3.68 7.72 0.27
C ARG A 153 3.07 9.12 0.34
N ASN A 154 3.91 10.15 0.23
CA ASN A 154 3.47 11.54 0.14
C ASN A 154 2.86 11.81 -1.24
N ILE A 155 1.59 11.46 -1.42
CA ILE A 155 0.81 11.74 -2.63
C ILE A 155 -0.58 12.24 -2.26
N ARG A 156 -1.21 12.98 -3.20
CA ARG A 156 -2.48 13.69 -2.97
C ARG A 156 -3.56 12.82 -2.31
N ARG A 157 -3.82 11.61 -2.81
CA ARG A 157 -4.88 10.73 -2.29
C ARG A 157 -4.64 10.25 -0.85
N LYS A 158 -3.41 10.32 -0.33
CA LYS A 158 -3.06 9.95 1.05
C LYS A 158 -3.25 11.12 2.04
N GLN A 159 -3.53 12.31 1.55
CA GLN A 159 -3.93 13.49 2.30
C GLN A 159 -2.97 13.88 3.45
N PRO A 160 -1.64 13.88 3.24
CA PRO A 160 -0.70 14.16 4.33
C PRO A 160 -0.83 15.59 4.89
N GLY A 161 -1.24 16.57 4.07
CA GLY A 161 -1.48 17.94 4.51
C GLY A 161 -2.68 18.05 5.44
N ASP A 162 -3.78 17.35 5.10
CA ASP A 162 -4.98 17.32 5.94
C ASP A 162 -4.72 16.61 7.27
N LEU A 163 -3.85 15.60 7.25
CA LEU A 163 -3.39 14.94 8.48
C LEU A 163 -2.62 15.91 9.39
N ILE A 164 -1.70 16.71 8.83
CA ILE A 164 -0.94 17.73 9.58
C ILE A 164 -1.89 18.75 10.19
N LEU A 165 -2.88 19.23 9.44
CA LEU A 165 -3.90 20.14 9.93
C LEU A 165 -4.76 19.49 11.03
N SER A 166 -5.20 18.27 10.83
CA SER A 166 -6.00 17.54 11.83
C SER A 166 -5.24 17.31 13.14
N TYR A 167 -3.94 17.02 13.04
CA TYR A 167 -3.08 16.90 14.21
C TYR A 167 -2.95 18.23 14.95
N LYS A 168 -2.80 19.35 14.24
CA LYS A 168 -2.81 20.68 14.85
C LYS A 168 -4.12 20.94 15.60
N GLU A 169 -5.27 20.72 14.93
CA GLU A 169 -6.58 20.91 15.52
C GLU A 169 -6.83 20.02 16.77
N PHE A 170 -6.24 18.83 16.78
CA PHE A 170 -6.22 17.97 17.97
C PHE A 170 -5.41 18.60 19.09
N CYS A 171 -4.18 19.02 18.81
CA CYS A 171 -3.28 19.62 19.82
C CYS A 171 -3.83 20.92 20.39
N ASP A 172 -4.48 21.76 19.57
CA ASP A 172 -5.11 23.02 20.01
C ASP A 172 -6.21 22.82 21.07
N LYS A 173 -6.82 21.63 21.11
CA LYS A 173 -7.86 21.28 22.09
C LYS A 173 -7.31 20.73 23.39
N LEU A 174 -5.99 20.50 23.47
CA LEU A 174 -5.35 19.98 24.66
C LEU A 174 -4.75 21.09 25.53
N PRO A 175 -4.61 20.88 26.84
CA PRO A 175 -3.70 21.65 27.64
C PRO A 175 -2.27 21.63 27.05
N LYS A 176 -1.59 22.77 27.07
CA LYS A 176 -0.27 22.90 26.43
C LYS A 176 0.73 21.83 26.87
N GLU A 177 0.79 21.53 28.15
CA GLU A 177 1.69 20.51 28.70
C GLU A 177 1.43 19.09 28.15
N LYS A 178 0.20 18.78 27.72
CA LYS A 178 -0.16 17.53 27.05
C LYS A 178 0.14 17.58 25.57
N ALA A 179 -0.19 18.68 24.91
CA ALA A 179 0.09 18.87 23.48
C ALA A 179 1.60 18.80 23.21
N ASP A 180 2.43 19.39 24.08
CA ASP A 180 3.90 19.38 23.98
C ASP A 180 4.49 17.96 24.12
N LYS A 181 3.73 16.99 24.67
CA LYS A 181 4.12 15.57 24.80
C LYS A 181 3.56 14.67 23.70
N CYS A 182 2.78 15.22 22.78
CA CYS A 182 2.32 14.50 21.59
C CYS A 182 3.29 14.69 20.42
N CYS A 183 3.35 13.71 19.50
CA CYS A 183 3.95 13.92 18.19
C CYS A 183 3.17 13.20 17.09
N LEU A 184 3.23 13.75 15.90
CA LEU A 184 2.88 13.07 14.65
C LEU A 184 4.18 12.56 14.03
N PHE A 185 4.37 11.23 14.02
CA PHE A 185 5.52 10.57 13.42
C PHE A 185 5.13 10.08 12.02
N MET A 186 5.76 10.64 11.00
CA MET A 186 5.45 10.37 9.60
C MET A 186 6.62 9.65 8.93
N HIS A 187 6.41 8.40 8.53
CA HIS A 187 7.37 7.64 7.72
C HIS A 187 6.99 7.79 6.24
N THR A 188 7.71 8.66 5.53
CA THR A 188 7.40 9.05 4.14
C THR A 188 8.52 9.85 3.51
N GLN A 189 8.54 9.94 2.19
CA GLN A 189 9.33 10.95 1.48
C GLN A 189 8.78 12.34 1.80
N ILE A 190 9.65 13.24 2.26
CA ILE A 190 9.26 14.61 2.65
C ILE A 190 8.79 15.41 1.44
N ILE A 191 9.43 15.21 0.29
CA ILE A 191 9.06 15.83 -1.00
C ILE A 191 8.79 14.72 -2.01
N ASP A 192 7.65 14.77 -2.70
CA ASP A 192 7.29 13.86 -3.79
C ASP A 192 6.66 14.68 -4.92
N ASP A 193 7.02 14.42 -6.17
CA ASP A 193 6.52 15.14 -7.36
C ASP A 193 5.00 15.02 -7.52
N ASN A 194 4.40 13.95 -7.01
CA ASN A 194 2.94 13.73 -7.01
C ASN A 194 2.28 14.13 -5.68
N GLY A 195 3.04 14.75 -4.78
CA GLY A 195 2.62 15.16 -3.44
C GLY A 195 2.89 16.62 -3.17
N THR A 196 3.57 16.89 -2.07
CA THR A 196 3.88 18.26 -1.63
C THR A 196 5.20 18.29 -0.84
N ASP A 197 5.71 19.49 -0.55
CA ASP A 197 6.77 19.71 0.44
C ASP A 197 6.14 19.72 1.85
N LEU A 198 6.32 18.62 2.57
CA LEU A 198 5.73 18.45 3.91
C LEU A 198 6.38 19.36 4.97
N ILE A 199 7.63 19.80 4.77
CA ILE A 199 8.24 20.78 5.67
C ILE A 199 7.56 22.15 5.50
N ALA A 200 7.33 22.58 4.26
CA ALA A 200 6.61 23.80 4.00
C ALA A 200 5.17 23.75 4.55
N VAL A 201 4.47 22.63 4.36
CA VAL A 201 3.12 22.40 4.90
C VAL A 201 3.13 22.45 6.43
N LYS A 202 4.08 21.72 7.09
CA LYS A 202 4.24 21.76 8.55
C LYS A 202 4.45 23.20 9.04
N ASN A 203 5.36 23.93 8.43
CA ASN A 203 5.69 25.29 8.87
C ASN A 203 4.52 26.25 8.68
N ALA A 204 3.70 26.06 7.67
CA ALA A 204 2.53 26.88 7.40
C ALA A 204 1.32 26.55 8.29
N LEU A 205 1.06 25.26 8.52
CA LEU A 205 -0.17 24.82 9.19
C LEU A 205 0.04 24.44 10.66
N CYS A 206 1.19 23.89 11.03
CA CYS A 206 1.44 23.31 12.36
C CYS A 206 2.85 23.64 12.88
N PRO A 207 3.23 24.94 12.97
CA PRO A 207 4.58 25.34 13.38
C PRO A 207 4.89 24.98 14.83
N ASP A 208 3.88 25.00 15.70
CA ASP A 208 4.06 24.98 17.17
C ASP A 208 4.10 23.57 17.76
N TYR A 209 3.71 22.54 17.01
CA TYR A 209 3.63 21.17 17.49
C TYR A 209 4.65 20.23 16.83
N LYS A 210 4.97 19.13 17.53
CA LYS A 210 5.99 18.19 17.09
C LYS A 210 5.50 17.31 15.96
N ILE A 211 6.16 17.43 14.79
CA ILE A 211 6.05 16.50 13.69
C ILE A 211 7.44 15.97 13.38
N ILE A 212 7.59 14.65 13.42
CA ILE A 212 8.85 13.96 13.20
C ILE A 212 8.75 13.23 11.88
N PHE A 213 9.70 13.47 10.98
CA PHE A 213 9.77 12.79 9.69
C PHE A 213 10.85 11.73 9.68
N SER A 214 10.51 10.55 9.16
CA SER A 214 11.43 9.48 8.78
C SER A 214 11.37 9.33 7.26
N ASP A 215 12.37 9.83 6.56
CA ASP A 215 12.43 9.92 5.09
C ASP A 215 13.33 8.86 4.45
N LYS A 216 14.01 8.04 5.27
CA LYS A 216 14.90 6.98 4.78
C LYS A 216 14.19 5.65 4.77
N PRO A 217 14.45 4.81 3.75
CA PRO A 217 13.99 3.43 3.77
C PRO A 217 14.49 2.71 5.03
N VAL A 218 13.60 1.95 5.64
CA VAL A 218 13.89 1.11 6.80
C VAL A 218 13.60 -0.35 6.46
N ASP A 219 14.21 -1.28 7.17
CA ASP A 219 13.88 -2.70 7.01
C ASP A 219 12.53 -3.05 7.68
N GLN A 220 12.03 -4.25 7.42
CA GLN A 220 10.74 -4.71 7.96
C GLN A 220 10.72 -4.72 9.49
N ARG A 221 11.84 -5.02 10.12
CA ARG A 221 11.95 -5.07 11.58
C ARG A 221 11.84 -3.67 12.20
N GLU A 222 12.57 -2.71 11.65
CA GLU A 222 12.50 -1.32 12.08
C GLU A 222 11.12 -0.73 11.83
N LEU A 223 10.49 -1.05 10.70
CA LEU A 223 9.12 -0.65 10.42
C LEU A 223 8.13 -1.26 11.42
N ASN A 224 8.33 -2.52 11.83
CA ASN A 224 7.52 -3.13 12.88
C ASN A 224 7.72 -2.41 14.24
N PHE A 225 8.92 -1.93 14.55
CA PHE A 225 9.15 -1.11 15.72
C PHE A 225 8.36 0.21 15.67
N PHE A 226 8.29 0.86 14.49
CA PHE A 226 7.49 2.08 14.31
C PHE A 226 6.00 1.83 14.58
N TYR A 227 5.45 0.72 14.11
CA TYR A 227 4.08 0.34 14.42
C TYR A 227 3.88 0.04 15.92
N ASN A 228 4.86 -0.58 16.58
CA ASN A 228 4.75 -0.95 17.98
C ASN A 228 4.97 0.21 18.96
N ILE A 229 5.70 1.28 18.60
CA ILE A 229 5.82 2.49 19.46
C ILE A 229 4.61 3.41 19.35
N ALA A 230 3.79 3.28 18.31
CA ALA A 230 2.64 4.12 18.05
C ALA A 230 1.51 3.83 19.05
N ASP A 231 0.98 4.88 19.65
CA ASP A 231 -0.26 4.80 20.42
C ASP A 231 -1.47 4.77 19.48
N VAL A 232 -1.38 5.44 18.33
CA VAL A 232 -2.40 5.46 17.28
C VAL A 232 -1.74 5.43 15.92
N THR A 233 -2.13 4.49 15.07
CA THR A 233 -1.83 4.51 13.62
C THR A 233 -2.97 5.21 12.88
N VAL A 234 -2.63 6.20 12.03
CA VAL A 234 -3.61 7.00 11.32
C VAL A 234 -3.56 6.70 9.82
N ASN A 235 -4.72 6.51 9.21
CA ASN A 235 -4.90 6.48 7.76
C ASN A 235 -6.15 7.27 7.39
N ILE A 236 -5.98 8.33 6.59
CA ILE A 236 -7.06 9.19 6.09
C ILE A 236 -7.08 9.26 4.56
N ALA A 237 -6.48 8.27 3.91
CA ALA A 237 -6.48 8.19 2.46
C ALA A 237 -7.90 8.19 1.89
N SER A 238 -8.12 8.89 0.77
CA SER A 238 -9.41 8.84 0.08
C SER A 238 -9.70 7.47 -0.52
N ASN A 239 -8.63 6.76 -0.90
CA ASN A 239 -8.70 5.43 -1.49
C ASN A 239 -7.53 4.57 -1.00
N GLU A 240 -7.84 3.31 -0.72
CA GLU A 240 -6.88 2.24 -0.44
C GLU A 240 -7.32 0.98 -1.19
N GLY A 241 -6.34 0.20 -1.70
CA GLY A 241 -6.64 -1.03 -2.42
C GLY A 241 -7.26 -2.12 -1.55
N PHE A 242 -7.23 -1.94 -0.25
CA PHE A 242 -7.74 -2.91 0.72
C PHE A 242 -8.71 -2.27 1.72
#